data_4262c3c8871190b0c61e83ce0dccbfd4
#
_entry.id   4262c3c8871190b0c61e83ce0dccbfd4
#
_cell.length_a   1.000
_cell.length_b   1.000
_cell.length_c   1.000
_cell.angle_alpha   90.00
_cell.angle_beta   90.00
_cell.angle_gamma   90.00
#
_symmetry.space_group_name_H-M   'P 1'
#
loop_
_entity.id
_entity.type
_entity.pdbx_description
1 polymer ?
#
loop_
_entity_poly.entity_id
_entity_poly.type
_entity_poly.pdbx_seq_one_letter_code
_entity_poly.pdbx_strand_id
1 'polypeptide(L)'
;MGGADIIPGVSGGTVALIVGIYERLVTAISHFDMTLVAHLRHRRWQLAAQHIDLRFLVALGIGILLGVVSLGSLMNHLLTSDMRSFTLAALFGAILSTCWLVGKLVRPCHALETIFCLVGAIAATALTFWISSATTKHIEPSHGFLFFCGMIGICAMILPGISGALILLVLGVYVYLTDYLKALLHGNLSGEAITTVMIFGSGCAIGLLVFSKFLRWLLEHYKSVTMAVMCGFMLGALKKIWPFQTDLTPQIEEIKHKTYQLTMPTTVDQHVILCVLSAVFGFIAILGLDWASRKLMLPVESVRDRSDVQEKNR
;
A
#
# COMPACT_ATOMS: atom_id res chain seq x y z
N MET A 1 -5.40 -2.82 6.54
CA MET A 1 -4.74 -1.72 5.81
C MET A 1 -4.13 -0.71 6.78
N GLY A 2 -4.89 -0.02 7.65
CA GLY A 2 -4.35 1.04 8.52
C GLY A 2 -3.16 0.61 9.39
N GLY A 3 -3.21 -0.56 10.03
CA GLY A 3 -2.06 -1.09 10.77
C GLY A 3 -0.82 -1.39 9.92
N ALA A 4 -1.00 -1.73 8.64
CA ALA A 4 0.09 -2.00 7.72
C ALA A 4 0.81 -0.72 7.26
N ASP A 5 0.08 0.38 7.11
CA ASP A 5 0.65 1.66 6.68
C ASP A 5 1.60 2.30 7.71
N ILE A 6 1.55 1.81 8.97
CA ILE A 6 2.45 2.24 10.04
C ILE A 6 3.83 1.60 9.89
N ILE A 7 3.88 0.41 9.27
CA ILE A 7 5.08 -0.40 9.15
C ILE A 7 5.91 0.10 7.96
N PRO A 8 7.17 0.49 8.17
CA PRO A 8 8.05 0.89 7.06
C PRO A 8 8.23 -0.25 6.07
N GLY A 9 7.90 -0.01 4.80
CA GLY A 9 8.06 -1.01 3.72
C GLY A 9 6.85 -1.90 3.46
N VAL A 10 5.79 -1.80 4.27
CA VAL A 10 4.49 -2.43 4.01
C VAL A 10 3.49 -1.35 3.60
N SER A 11 2.68 -1.62 2.59
CA SER A 11 1.66 -0.69 2.09
C SER A 11 0.26 -1.26 2.35
N GLY A 12 -0.69 -0.39 2.69
CA GLY A 12 -2.11 -0.75 2.75
C GLY A 12 -2.62 -1.35 1.44
N GLY A 13 -2.05 -0.95 0.31
CA GLY A 13 -2.31 -1.56 -1.01
C GLY A 13 -1.95 -3.05 -1.05
N THR A 14 -0.84 -3.46 -0.40
CA THR A 14 -0.48 -4.88 -0.26
C THR A 14 -1.56 -5.65 0.50
N VAL A 15 -2.06 -5.09 1.61
CA VAL A 15 -3.15 -5.72 2.39
C VAL A 15 -4.44 -5.77 1.58
N ALA A 16 -4.76 -4.74 0.80
CA ALA A 16 -5.92 -4.74 -0.08
C ALA A 16 -5.86 -5.86 -1.13
N LEU A 17 -4.66 -6.15 -1.67
CA LEU A 17 -4.43 -7.30 -2.57
C LEU A 17 -4.65 -8.64 -1.86
N ILE A 18 -4.08 -8.81 -0.66
CA ILE A 18 -4.21 -10.02 0.15
C ILE A 18 -5.68 -10.33 0.41
N VAL A 19 -6.46 -9.33 0.79
CA VAL A 19 -7.88 -9.47 1.13
C VAL A 19 -8.78 -9.51 -0.13
N GLY A 20 -8.21 -9.30 -1.33
CA GLY A 20 -8.94 -9.36 -2.60
C GLY A 20 -9.83 -8.14 -2.89
N ILE A 21 -9.65 -7.02 -2.15
CA ILE A 21 -10.45 -5.80 -2.34
C ILE A 21 -9.76 -4.73 -3.19
N TYR A 22 -8.56 -5.01 -3.70
CA TYR A 22 -7.73 -4.02 -4.39
C TYR A 22 -8.37 -3.47 -5.66
N GLU A 23 -8.87 -4.36 -6.54
CA GLU A 23 -9.54 -3.95 -7.79
C GLU A 23 -10.80 -3.13 -7.48
N ARG A 24 -11.58 -3.51 -6.46
CA ARG A 24 -12.76 -2.77 -6.00
C ARG A 24 -12.38 -1.38 -5.48
N LEU A 25 -11.29 -1.28 -4.72
CA LEU A 25 -10.79 -0.01 -4.20
C LEU A 25 -10.37 0.94 -5.34
N VAL A 26 -9.55 0.45 -6.27
CA VAL A 26 -9.10 1.23 -7.44
C VAL A 26 -10.28 1.69 -8.28
N THR A 27 -11.25 0.80 -8.51
CA THR A 27 -12.47 1.10 -9.26
C THR A 27 -13.30 2.17 -8.55
N ALA A 28 -13.57 2.02 -7.25
CA ALA A 28 -14.34 2.99 -6.48
C ALA A 28 -13.72 4.39 -6.50
N ILE A 29 -12.39 4.48 -6.36
CA ILE A 29 -11.67 5.76 -6.43
C ILE A 29 -11.70 6.32 -7.87
N SER A 30 -11.57 5.48 -8.90
CA SER A 30 -11.60 5.92 -10.30
C SER A 30 -12.94 6.51 -10.74
N HIS A 31 -14.02 6.19 -10.03
CA HIS A 31 -15.37 6.71 -10.25
C HIS A 31 -15.62 8.10 -9.71
N PHE A 32 -14.61 8.76 -9.12
CA PHE A 32 -14.67 10.21 -8.89
C PHE A 32 -14.44 10.93 -10.23
N ASP A 33 -15.45 10.94 -11.08
CA ASP A 33 -15.44 11.41 -12.46
C ASP A 33 -16.59 12.42 -12.74
N MET A 34 -16.71 12.84 -14.00
CA MET A 34 -17.76 13.75 -14.43
C MET A 34 -19.17 13.16 -14.27
N THR A 35 -19.30 11.83 -14.28
CA THR A 35 -20.58 11.14 -14.05
C THR A 35 -21.05 11.36 -12.61
N LEU A 36 -20.13 11.26 -11.64
CA LEU A 36 -20.41 11.61 -10.25
C LEU A 36 -20.90 13.06 -10.13
N VAL A 37 -20.19 13.99 -10.77
CA VAL A 37 -20.57 15.43 -10.78
C VAL A 37 -21.97 15.62 -11.37
N ALA A 38 -22.29 14.92 -12.46
CA ALA A 38 -23.63 14.97 -13.06
C ALA A 38 -24.72 14.44 -12.11
N HIS A 39 -24.48 13.31 -11.42
CA HIS A 39 -25.40 12.78 -10.42
C HIS A 39 -25.63 13.77 -9.25
N LEU A 40 -24.55 14.37 -8.75
CA LEU A 40 -24.63 15.37 -7.67
C LEU A 40 -25.38 16.63 -8.12
N ARG A 41 -25.12 17.15 -9.32
CA ARG A 41 -25.79 18.31 -9.89
C ARG A 41 -27.29 18.09 -10.05
N HIS A 42 -27.70 16.87 -10.44
CA HIS A 42 -29.11 16.48 -10.58
C HIS A 42 -29.74 15.99 -9.28
N ARG A 43 -29.04 16.15 -8.12
CA ARG A 43 -29.50 15.73 -6.78
C ARG A 43 -29.87 14.24 -6.69
N ARG A 44 -29.26 13.40 -7.51
CA ARG A 44 -29.44 11.95 -7.51
C ARG A 44 -28.47 11.28 -6.52
N TRP A 45 -28.63 11.58 -5.23
CA TRP A 45 -27.69 11.18 -4.17
C TRP A 45 -27.46 9.67 -4.08
N GLN A 46 -28.53 8.88 -4.27
CA GLN A 46 -28.42 7.43 -4.22
C GLN A 46 -27.58 6.87 -5.37
N LEU A 47 -27.78 7.36 -6.60
CA LEU A 47 -26.99 6.96 -7.76
C LEU A 47 -25.53 7.43 -7.63
N ALA A 48 -25.30 8.63 -7.11
CA ALA A 48 -23.96 9.12 -6.81
C ALA A 48 -23.24 8.21 -5.80
N ALA A 49 -23.92 7.82 -4.71
CA ALA A 49 -23.35 6.94 -3.68
C ALA A 49 -23.09 5.51 -4.20
N GLN A 50 -23.95 4.99 -5.06
CA GLN A 50 -23.73 3.70 -5.70
C GLN A 50 -22.59 3.72 -6.71
N HIS A 51 -22.47 4.81 -7.49
CA HIS A 51 -21.44 4.96 -8.50
C HIS A 51 -20.02 4.88 -7.93
N ILE A 52 -19.76 5.53 -6.80
CA ILE A 52 -18.45 5.49 -6.11
C ILE A 52 -18.33 4.35 -5.09
N ASP A 53 -19.32 3.46 -4.98
CA ASP A 53 -19.37 2.43 -3.92
C ASP A 53 -19.13 3.03 -2.51
N LEU A 54 -19.86 4.09 -2.19
CA LEU A 54 -19.68 4.90 -0.98
C LEU A 54 -19.69 4.04 0.30
N ARG A 55 -20.57 3.01 0.36
CA ARG A 55 -20.65 2.11 1.52
C ARG A 55 -19.32 1.38 1.76
N PHE A 56 -18.71 0.90 0.70
CA PHE A 56 -17.41 0.25 0.76
C PHE A 56 -16.31 1.23 1.18
N LEU A 57 -16.25 2.42 0.57
CA LEU A 57 -15.24 3.43 0.91
C LEU A 57 -15.36 3.91 2.36
N VAL A 58 -16.58 4.14 2.87
CA VAL A 58 -16.80 4.54 4.26
C VAL A 58 -16.42 3.43 5.22
N ALA A 59 -16.85 2.19 4.98
CA ALA A 59 -16.49 1.04 5.82
C ALA A 59 -14.97 0.83 5.83
N LEU A 60 -14.31 0.95 4.66
CA LEU A 60 -12.86 0.84 4.54
C LEU A 60 -12.16 1.98 5.28
N GLY A 61 -12.61 3.22 5.12
CA GLY A 61 -12.03 4.38 5.79
C GLY A 61 -12.12 4.27 7.32
N ILE A 62 -13.28 3.88 7.84
CA ILE A 62 -13.46 3.61 9.28
C ILE A 62 -12.53 2.48 9.73
N GLY A 63 -12.44 1.38 8.97
CA GLY A 63 -11.56 0.26 9.27
C GLY A 63 -10.07 0.65 9.26
N ILE A 64 -9.65 1.53 8.34
CA ILE A 64 -8.29 2.07 8.31
C ILE A 64 -8.03 2.91 9.55
N LEU A 65 -8.91 3.84 9.92
CA LEU A 65 -8.76 4.69 11.09
C LEU A 65 -8.71 3.87 12.38
N LEU A 66 -9.61 2.92 12.55
CA LEU A 66 -9.60 2.00 13.69
C LEU A 66 -8.31 1.16 13.73
N GLY A 67 -7.85 0.69 12.57
CA GLY A 67 -6.60 -0.05 12.45
C GLY A 67 -5.37 0.79 12.82
N VAL A 68 -5.33 2.06 12.43
CA VAL A 68 -4.24 2.99 12.82
C VAL A 68 -4.26 3.22 14.32
N VAL A 69 -5.42 3.52 14.90
CA VAL A 69 -5.54 3.85 16.33
C VAL A 69 -5.24 2.63 17.22
N SER A 70 -5.79 1.45 16.86
CA SER A 70 -5.67 0.24 17.70
C SER A 70 -4.32 -0.47 17.52
N LEU A 71 -3.82 -0.56 16.28
CA LEU A 71 -2.59 -1.29 15.97
C LEU A 71 -1.34 -0.40 15.95
N GLY A 72 -1.50 0.92 15.90
CA GLY A 72 -0.40 1.85 15.82
C GLY A 72 0.56 1.75 17.00
N SER A 73 0.02 1.77 18.21
CA SER A 73 0.80 1.64 19.45
C SER A 73 1.45 0.26 19.55
N LEU A 74 0.71 -0.81 19.20
CA LEU A 74 1.23 -2.18 19.19
C LEU A 74 2.38 -2.33 18.19
N MET A 75 2.21 -1.85 16.95
CA MET A 75 3.27 -1.93 15.92
C MET A 75 4.49 -1.11 16.31
N ASN A 76 4.29 0.08 16.86
CA ASN A 76 5.41 0.88 17.36
C ASN A 76 6.16 0.13 18.46
N HIS A 77 5.46 -0.44 19.42
CA HIS A 77 6.09 -1.24 20.48
C HIS A 77 6.86 -2.44 19.94
N LEU A 78 6.26 -3.22 19.02
CA LEU A 78 6.90 -4.39 18.41
C LEU A 78 8.13 -4.02 17.57
N LEU A 79 8.14 -2.86 16.93
CA LEU A 79 9.26 -2.42 16.09
C LEU A 79 10.37 -1.69 16.86
N THR A 80 10.11 -1.23 18.11
CA THR A 80 11.10 -0.58 18.98
C THR A 80 11.69 -1.54 20.01
N SER A 81 11.01 -2.66 20.28
CA SER A 81 11.46 -3.69 21.25
C SER A 81 12.39 -4.72 20.59
N ASP A 82 12.94 -5.62 21.40
CA ASP A 82 13.73 -6.78 20.96
C ASP A 82 12.96 -7.71 20.02
N MET A 83 11.62 -7.58 19.97
CA MET A 83 10.74 -8.33 19.05
C MET A 83 10.80 -7.85 17.60
N ARG A 84 11.57 -6.79 17.30
CA ARG A 84 11.63 -6.18 15.96
C ARG A 84 12.02 -7.19 14.87
N SER A 85 13.07 -7.97 15.08
CA SER A 85 13.55 -8.96 14.11
C SER A 85 12.49 -10.01 13.79
N PHE A 86 11.76 -10.50 14.80
CA PHE A 86 10.69 -11.48 14.63
C PHE A 86 9.48 -10.88 13.92
N THR A 87 9.14 -9.63 14.24
CA THR A 87 8.06 -8.89 13.58
C THR A 87 8.37 -8.67 12.10
N LEU A 88 9.59 -8.23 11.78
CA LEU A 88 10.03 -8.06 10.40
C LEU A 88 10.07 -9.39 9.66
N ALA A 89 10.51 -10.47 10.30
CA ALA A 89 10.51 -11.81 9.72
C ALA A 89 9.09 -12.30 9.40
N ALA A 90 8.13 -12.10 10.29
CA ALA A 90 6.73 -12.46 10.05
C ALA A 90 6.15 -11.66 8.86
N LEU A 91 6.43 -10.36 8.78
CA LEU A 91 6.02 -9.51 7.66
C LEU A 91 6.70 -9.91 6.35
N PHE A 92 7.98 -10.28 6.40
CA PHE A 92 8.71 -10.80 5.25
C PHE A 92 8.03 -12.05 4.67
N GLY A 93 7.69 -13.01 5.55
CA GLY A 93 6.94 -14.19 5.16
C GLY A 93 5.56 -13.88 4.59
N ALA A 94 4.84 -12.93 5.19
CA ALA A 94 3.54 -12.47 4.72
C ALA A 94 3.60 -11.87 3.30
N ILE A 95 4.60 -11.03 3.01
CA ILE A 95 4.79 -10.47 1.67
C ILE A 95 5.19 -11.53 0.66
N LEU A 96 6.07 -12.49 1.02
CA LEU A 96 6.40 -13.61 0.14
C LEU A 96 5.16 -14.44 -0.23
N SER A 97 4.31 -14.73 0.76
CA SER A 97 3.05 -15.43 0.52
C SER A 97 2.13 -14.63 -0.42
N THR A 98 2.07 -13.31 -0.25
CA THR A 98 1.29 -12.42 -1.12
C THR A 98 1.83 -12.44 -2.55
N CYS A 99 3.16 -12.34 -2.72
CA CYS A 99 3.79 -12.46 -4.04
C CYS A 99 3.45 -13.80 -4.71
N TRP A 100 3.45 -14.88 -3.94
CA TRP A 100 3.05 -16.21 -4.42
C TRP A 100 1.58 -16.22 -4.88
N LEU A 101 0.66 -15.67 -4.09
CA LEU A 101 -0.76 -15.62 -4.42
C LEU A 101 -1.04 -14.75 -5.64
N VAL A 102 -0.44 -13.55 -5.69
CA VAL A 102 -0.58 -12.63 -6.83
C VAL A 102 0.10 -13.20 -8.07
N GLY A 103 1.25 -13.86 -7.92
CA GLY A 103 1.93 -14.57 -9.00
C GLY A 103 1.05 -15.63 -9.67
N LYS A 104 0.18 -16.32 -8.92
CA LYS A 104 -0.80 -17.25 -9.49
C LYS A 104 -1.89 -16.59 -10.34
N LEU A 105 -2.12 -15.28 -10.17
CA LEU A 105 -3.06 -14.49 -10.99
C LEU A 105 -2.42 -14.05 -12.32
N VAL A 106 -1.09 -14.10 -12.42
CA VAL A 106 -0.35 -13.81 -13.66
C VAL A 106 -0.53 -15.00 -14.59
N ARG A 107 -1.35 -14.83 -15.61
CA ARG A 107 -1.66 -15.86 -16.62
C ARG A 107 -1.46 -15.29 -18.03
N PRO A 108 -0.20 -15.17 -18.49
CA PRO A 108 0.08 -14.67 -19.83
C PRO A 108 -0.45 -15.65 -20.88
N CYS A 109 -1.13 -15.13 -21.91
CA CYS A 109 -1.70 -15.94 -22.99
C CYS A 109 -0.70 -16.21 -24.11
N HIS A 110 0.33 -15.34 -24.26
CA HIS A 110 1.30 -15.39 -25.37
C HIS A 110 2.73 -15.18 -24.86
N ALA A 111 3.70 -15.68 -25.63
CA ALA A 111 5.14 -15.56 -25.29
C ALA A 111 5.57 -14.09 -25.12
N LEU A 112 5.07 -13.18 -25.94
CA LEU A 112 5.35 -11.76 -25.84
C LEU A 112 4.83 -11.16 -24.53
N GLU A 113 3.62 -11.51 -24.10
CA GLU A 113 3.05 -11.09 -22.82
C GLU A 113 3.89 -11.63 -21.64
N THR A 114 4.37 -12.87 -21.74
CA THR A 114 5.29 -13.45 -20.74
C THR A 114 6.58 -12.63 -20.61
N ILE A 115 7.15 -12.18 -21.74
CA ILE A 115 8.34 -11.33 -21.74
C ILE A 115 8.04 -10.00 -21.04
N PHE A 116 6.90 -9.35 -21.35
CA PHE A 116 6.50 -8.11 -20.68
C PHE A 116 6.25 -8.30 -19.19
N CYS A 117 5.67 -9.41 -18.76
CA CYS A 117 5.51 -9.75 -17.34
C CYS A 117 6.87 -9.86 -16.65
N LEU A 118 7.82 -10.60 -17.22
CA LEU A 118 9.15 -10.79 -16.65
C LEU A 118 9.95 -9.48 -16.61
N VAL A 119 10.02 -8.76 -17.73
CA VAL A 119 10.74 -7.48 -17.80
C VAL A 119 10.12 -6.46 -16.86
N GLY A 120 8.80 -6.35 -16.83
CA GLY A 120 8.10 -5.46 -15.92
C GLY A 120 8.33 -5.79 -14.44
N ALA A 121 8.28 -7.07 -14.06
CA ALA A 121 8.55 -7.51 -12.71
C ALA A 121 10.01 -7.24 -12.29
N ILE A 122 10.97 -7.54 -13.15
CA ILE A 122 12.40 -7.29 -12.90
C ILE A 122 12.66 -5.79 -12.76
N ALA A 123 12.14 -4.97 -13.68
CA ALA A 123 12.30 -3.51 -13.65
C ALA A 123 11.67 -2.91 -12.38
N ALA A 124 10.48 -3.36 -12.00
CA ALA A 124 9.80 -2.93 -10.77
C ALA A 124 10.58 -3.33 -9.51
N THR A 125 11.12 -4.55 -9.48
CA THR A 125 11.96 -5.03 -8.36
C THR A 125 13.24 -4.18 -8.25
N ALA A 126 13.93 -3.96 -9.36
CA ALA A 126 15.16 -3.15 -9.40
C ALA A 126 14.90 -1.69 -8.98
N LEU A 127 13.81 -1.10 -9.47
CA LEU A 127 13.39 0.26 -9.11
C LEU A 127 13.11 0.39 -7.61
N THR A 128 12.33 -0.53 -7.03
CA THR A 128 11.99 -0.50 -5.60
C THR A 128 13.20 -0.76 -4.74
N PHE A 129 14.08 -1.66 -5.16
CA PHE A 129 15.33 -1.94 -4.49
C PHE A 129 16.26 -0.70 -4.49
N TRP A 130 16.34 0.02 -5.61
CA TRP A 130 17.11 1.26 -5.73
C TRP A 130 16.52 2.38 -4.85
N ILE A 131 15.19 2.60 -4.90
CA ILE A 131 14.49 3.57 -4.05
C ILE A 131 14.74 3.26 -2.56
N SER A 132 14.69 1.98 -2.18
CA SER A 132 14.93 1.54 -0.80
C SER A 132 16.37 1.78 -0.32
N SER A 133 17.30 2.04 -1.24
CA SER A 133 18.72 2.30 -0.95
C SER A 133 19.06 3.79 -1.01
N ALA A 134 18.14 4.62 -1.50
CA ALA A 134 18.41 6.04 -1.69
C ALA A 134 18.55 6.76 -0.34
N THR A 135 19.56 7.62 -0.24
CA THR A 135 19.80 8.49 0.91
C THR A 135 18.84 9.67 0.90
N THR A 136 18.36 10.02 2.06
CA THR A 136 17.45 11.16 2.26
C THR A 136 18.23 12.48 2.14
N LYS A 137 17.67 13.42 1.36
CA LYS A 137 18.12 14.81 1.31
C LYS A 137 17.06 15.68 1.91
N HIS A 138 17.44 16.68 2.71
CA HIS A 138 16.52 17.72 3.15
C HIS A 138 16.51 18.86 2.12
N ILE A 139 15.36 19.16 1.56
CA ILE A 139 15.17 20.22 0.57
C ILE A 139 14.02 21.09 1.05
N GLU A 140 14.19 22.40 0.95
CA GLU A 140 13.08 23.35 1.04
C GLU A 140 12.36 23.36 -0.32
N PRO A 141 11.15 22.78 -0.41
CA PRO A 141 10.52 22.57 -1.70
C PRO A 141 9.83 23.86 -2.19
N SER A 142 9.93 24.15 -3.46
CA SER A 142 9.04 25.13 -4.09
C SER A 142 7.59 24.61 -4.10
N HIS A 143 6.60 25.50 -4.16
CA HIS A 143 5.18 25.13 -4.19
C HIS A 143 4.83 24.14 -5.32
N GLY A 144 5.40 24.35 -6.52
CA GLY A 144 5.22 23.43 -7.65
C GLY A 144 5.80 22.04 -7.38
N PHE A 145 7.02 21.99 -6.83
CA PHE A 145 7.66 20.73 -6.46
C PHE A 145 6.86 19.99 -5.38
N LEU A 146 6.36 20.70 -4.38
CA LEU A 146 5.53 20.15 -3.31
C LEU A 146 4.22 19.52 -3.85
N PHE A 147 3.58 20.19 -4.82
CA PHE A 147 2.42 19.66 -5.51
C PHE A 147 2.73 18.34 -6.23
N PHE A 148 3.84 18.28 -7.00
CA PHE A 148 4.27 17.05 -7.67
C PHE A 148 4.67 15.95 -6.68
N CYS A 149 5.28 16.30 -5.54
CA CYS A 149 5.56 15.34 -4.47
C CYS A 149 4.29 14.72 -3.91
N GLY A 150 3.21 15.51 -3.77
CA GLY A 150 1.89 15.02 -3.39
C GLY A 150 1.34 14.01 -4.41
N MET A 151 1.40 14.36 -5.71
CA MET A 151 0.97 13.45 -6.78
C MET A 151 1.73 12.12 -6.78
N ILE A 152 3.07 12.17 -6.73
CA ILE A 152 3.91 10.98 -6.79
C ILE A 152 3.76 10.15 -5.50
N GLY A 153 3.72 10.80 -4.34
CA GLY A 153 3.56 10.15 -3.04
C GLY A 153 2.27 9.34 -2.94
N ILE A 154 1.15 9.90 -3.38
CA ILE A 154 -0.14 9.19 -3.35
C ILE A 154 -0.20 8.06 -4.39
N CYS A 155 0.38 8.26 -5.59
CA CYS A 155 0.49 7.18 -6.58
C CYS A 155 1.29 5.98 -6.03
N ALA A 156 2.41 6.27 -5.36
CA ALA A 156 3.21 5.24 -4.71
C ALA A 156 2.46 4.52 -3.58
N MET A 157 1.62 5.23 -2.83
CA MET A 157 0.84 4.67 -1.73
C MET A 157 -0.26 3.70 -2.21
N ILE A 158 -0.80 3.92 -3.40
CA ILE A 158 -1.77 2.99 -4.01
C ILE A 158 -1.07 1.71 -4.45
N LEU A 159 0.17 1.80 -4.98
CA LEU A 159 0.90 0.64 -5.47
C LEU A 159 1.31 -0.28 -4.31
N PRO A 160 1.02 -1.59 -4.42
CA PRO A 160 1.48 -2.55 -3.42
C PRO A 160 3.00 -2.61 -3.38
N GLY A 161 3.57 -2.69 -2.17
CA GLY A 161 5.01 -2.82 -1.98
C GLY A 161 5.80 -1.50 -2.02
N ILE A 162 5.17 -0.38 -2.33
CA ILE A 162 5.81 0.95 -2.25
C ILE A 162 5.14 1.76 -1.14
N SER A 163 5.96 2.34 -0.27
CA SER A 163 5.48 3.26 0.77
C SER A 163 5.56 4.71 0.28
N GLY A 164 4.43 5.41 0.29
CA GLY A 164 4.39 6.84 -0.05
C GLY A 164 5.31 7.67 0.84
N ALA A 165 5.40 7.35 2.13
CA ALA A 165 6.33 8.01 3.06
C ALA A 165 7.80 7.82 2.64
N LEU A 166 8.17 6.63 2.14
CA LEU A 166 9.52 6.38 1.63
C LEU A 166 9.81 7.24 0.39
N ILE A 167 8.86 7.35 -0.52
CA ILE A 167 9.00 8.21 -1.70
C ILE A 167 9.18 9.68 -1.29
N LEU A 168 8.39 10.18 -0.35
CA LEU A 168 8.52 11.55 0.16
C LEU A 168 9.86 11.78 0.87
N LEU A 169 10.38 10.76 1.58
CA LEU A 169 11.71 10.79 2.17
C LEU A 169 12.80 10.91 1.10
N VAL A 170 12.73 10.10 0.04
CA VAL A 170 13.70 10.13 -1.08
C VAL A 170 13.62 11.46 -1.83
N LEU A 171 12.42 12.02 -1.99
CA LEU A 171 12.21 13.36 -2.56
C LEU A 171 12.63 14.49 -1.63
N GLY A 172 12.97 14.20 -0.36
CA GLY A 172 13.49 15.17 0.60
C GLY A 172 12.43 16.06 1.27
N VAL A 173 11.13 15.83 1.03
CA VAL A 173 10.04 16.67 1.52
C VAL A 173 9.30 16.10 2.74
N TYR A 174 9.60 14.88 3.15
CA TYR A 174 8.88 14.20 4.23
C TYR A 174 8.95 14.96 5.56
N VAL A 175 10.14 15.37 5.98
CA VAL A 175 10.35 16.09 7.25
C VAL A 175 9.66 17.44 7.18
N TYR A 176 9.91 18.20 6.12
CA TYR A 176 9.27 19.50 5.89
C TYR A 176 7.73 19.41 6.03
N LEU A 177 7.11 18.44 5.36
CA LEU A 177 5.67 18.25 5.41
C LEU A 177 5.16 17.84 6.80
N THR A 178 5.88 16.91 7.47
CA THR A 178 5.47 16.44 8.80
C THR A 178 5.58 17.52 9.87
N ASP A 179 6.53 18.42 9.77
CA ASP A 179 6.70 19.54 10.71
C ASP A 179 5.55 20.53 10.59
N TYR A 180 5.16 20.92 9.36
CA TYR A 180 3.99 21.76 9.14
C TYR A 180 2.68 21.07 9.57
N LEU A 181 2.55 19.78 9.32
CA LEU A 181 1.37 19.04 9.75
C LEU A 181 1.27 18.96 11.29
N LYS A 182 2.39 18.71 11.98
CA LYS A 182 2.48 18.74 13.44
C LYS A 182 2.12 20.14 13.96
N ALA A 183 2.64 21.21 13.35
CA ALA A 183 2.32 22.59 13.74
C ALA A 183 0.82 22.88 13.67
N LEU A 184 0.15 22.45 12.58
CA LEU A 184 -1.30 22.58 12.45
C LEU A 184 -2.08 21.80 13.50
N LEU A 185 -1.66 20.56 13.80
CA LEU A 185 -2.29 19.73 14.83
C LEU A 185 -2.14 20.31 16.25
N HIS A 186 -1.07 21.05 16.52
CA HIS A 186 -0.86 21.77 17.80
C HIS A 186 -1.52 23.17 17.82
N GLY A 187 -2.33 23.49 16.82
CA GLY A 187 -3.09 24.75 16.78
C GLY A 187 -2.30 25.96 16.26
N ASN A 188 -1.09 25.75 15.74
CA ASN A 188 -0.33 26.82 15.11
C ASN A 188 -0.77 27.00 13.64
N LEU A 189 -1.80 27.81 13.43
CA LEU A 189 -2.42 28.08 12.12
C LEU A 189 -1.64 29.16 11.37
N SER A 190 -0.35 28.96 11.10
CA SER A 190 0.39 29.88 10.23
C SER A 190 -0.11 29.80 8.79
N GLY A 191 -0.18 30.93 8.09
CA GLY A 191 -0.60 30.97 6.68
C GLY A 191 0.26 30.07 5.78
N GLU A 192 1.54 29.94 6.10
CA GLU A 192 2.48 29.10 5.39
C GLU A 192 2.18 27.59 5.60
N ALA A 193 1.86 27.18 6.82
CA ALA A 193 1.49 25.81 7.12
C ALA A 193 0.21 25.38 6.38
N ILE A 194 -0.80 26.27 6.37
CA ILE A 194 -2.05 26.04 5.65
C ILE A 194 -1.77 25.90 4.15
N THR A 195 -1.01 26.83 3.57
CA THR A 195 -0.68 26.84 2.14
C THR A 195 0.09 25.58 1.74
N THR A 196 1.09 25.19 2.52
CA THR A 196 1.89 23.97 2.31
C THR A 196 1.00 22.73 2.27
N VAL A 197 0.15 22.54 3.28
CA VAL A 197 -0.74 21.36 3.36
C VAL A 197 -1.80 21.37 2.25
N MET A 198 -2.33 22.53 1.89
CA MET A 198 -3.32 22.66 0.80
C MET A 198 -2.70 22.35 -0.57
N ILE A 199 -1.49 22.84 -0.85
CA ILE A 199 -0.78 22.55 -2.12
C ILE A 199 -0.47 21.06 -2.20
N PHE A 200 0.12 20.49 -1.16
CA PHE A 200 0.42 19.05 -1.11
C PHE A 200 -0.85 18.20 -1.23
N GLY A 201 -1.89 18.54 -0.47
CA GLY A 201 -3.19 17.85 -0.49
C GLY A 201 -3.88 17.92 -1.86
N SER A 202 -3.80 19.06 -2.55
CA SER A 202 -4.32 19.19 -3.93
C SER A 202 -3.56 18.30 -4.91
N GLY A 203 -2.22 18.21 -4.77
CA GLY A 203 -1.39 17.26 -5.51
C GLY A 203 -1.81 15.81 -5.26
N CYS A 204 -2.01 15.44 -3.99
CA CYS A 204 -2.51 14.12 -3.62
C CYS A 204 -3.89 13.82 -4.24
N ALA A 205 -4.83 14.76 -4.18
CA ALA A 205 -6.17 14.57 -4.73
C ALA A 205 -6.14 14.34 -6.25
N ILE A 206 -5.41 15.17 -6.99
CA ILE A 206 -5.27 15.04 -8.45
C ILE A 206 -4.52 13.76 -8.80
N GLY A 207 -3.40 13.48 -8.12
CA GLY A 207 -2.63 12.25 -8.33
C GLY A 207 -3.46 10.99 -8.10
N LEU A 208 -4.25 10.97 -7.02
CA LEU A 208 -5.16 9.87 -6.70
C LEU A 208 -6.17 9.60 -7.82
N LEU A 209 -6.82 10.65 -8.30
CA LEU A 209 -7.86 10.55 -9.33
C LEU A 209 -7.28 10.13 -10.70
N VAL A 210 -6.18 10.74 -11.12
CA VAL A 210 -5.54 10.43 -12.40
C VAL A 210 -4.97 9.02 -12.38
N PHE A 211 -4.23 8.70 -11.32
CA PHE A 211 -3.54 7.42 -11.24
C PHE A 211 -4.52 6.24 -11.03
N SER A 212 -5.60 6.41 -10.27
CA SER A 212 -6.60 5.35 -10.10
C SER A 212 -7.29 4.99 -11.42
N LYS A 213 -7.60 5.99 -12.27
CA LYS A 213 -8.14 5.75 -13.62
C LYS A 213 -7.14 5.03 -14.52
N PHE A 214 -5.89 5.46 -14.51
CA PHE A 214 -4.81 4.81 -15.25
C PHE A 214 -4.61 3.36 -14.79
N LEU A 215 -4.57 3.14 -13.47
CA LEU A 215 -4.37 1.82 -12.89
C LEU A 215 -5.56 0.89 -13.17
N ARG A 216 -6.78 1.40 -13.10
CA ARG A 216 -7.98 0.67 -13.50
C ARG A 216 -7.89 0.23 -14.95
N TRP A 217 -7.54 1.15 -15.86
CA TRP A 217 -7.36 0.84 -17.27
C TRP A 217 -6.30 -0.25 -17.49
N LEU A 218 -5.16 -0.20 -16.76
CA LEU A 218 -4.14 -1.24 -16.81
C LEU A 218 -4.68 -2.60 -16.33
N LEU A 219 -5.45 -2.62 -15.23
CA LEU A 219 -6.03 -3.84 -14.70
C LEU A 219 -7.10 -4.44 -15.63
N GLU A 220 -7.84 -3.62 -16.35
CA GLU A 220 -8.85 -4.07 -17.33
C GLU A 220 -8.22 -4.62 -18.62
N HIS A 221 -7.14 -4.00 -19.14
CA HIS A 221 -6.56 -4.34 -20.43
C HIS A 221 -5.27 -5.19 -20.36
N TYR A 222 -4.47 -5.02 -19.30
CA TYR A 222 -3.15 -5.65 -19.13
C TYR A 222 -3.00 -6.28 -17.74
N LYS A 223 -4.00 -7.04 -17.32
CA LYS A 223 -4.07 -7.59 -15.95
C LYS A 223 -2.83 -8.39 -15.56
N SER A 224 -2.38 -9.32 -16.42
CA SER A 224 -1.23 -10.18 -16.14
C SER A 224 0.06 -9.37 -15.95
N VAL A 225 0.31 -8.41 -16.86
CA VAL A 225 1.52 -7.55 -16.78
C VAL A 225 1.46 -6.66 -15.54
N THR A 226 0.30 -6.07 -15.25
CA THR A 226 0.11 -5.21 -14.07
C THR A 226 0.35 -5.98 -12.77
N MET A 227 -0.21 -7.19 -12.66
CA MET A 227 0.01 -8.05 -11.49
C MET A 227 1.47 -8.48 -11.36
N ALA A 228 2.17 -8.77 -12.47
CA ALA A 228 3.59 -9.09 -12.47
C ALA A 228 4.45 -7.92 -11.98
N VAL A 229 4.15 -6.70 -12.44
CA VAL A 229 4.81 -5.46 -11.99
C VAL A 229 4.57 -5.22 -10.49
N MET A 230 3.34 -5.43 -10.02
CA MET A 230 3.01 -5.32 -8.58
C MET A 230 3.78 -6.35 -7.74
N CYS A 231 3.90 -7.60 -8.22
CA CYS A 231 4.76 -8.60 -7.59
C CYS A 231 6.21 -8.11 -7.52
N GLY A 232 6.72 -7.51 -8.59
CA GLY A 232 8.06 -6.95 -8.63
C GLY A 232 8.26 -5.84 -7.57
N PHE A 233 7.31 -4.93 -7.43
CA PHE A 233 7.36 -3.91 -6.37
C PHE A 233 7.41 -4.52 -4.98
N MET A 234 6.57 -5.52 -4.71
CA MET A 234 6.56 -6.21 -3.41
C MET A 234 7.87 -6.97 -3.15
N LEU A 235 8.45 -7.63 -4.16
CA LEU A 235 9.75 -8.30 -4.03
C LEU A 235 10.88 -7.32 -3.74
N GLY A 236 10.90 -6.16 -4.40
CA GLY A 236 11.87 -5.10 -4.13
C GLY A 236 11.74 -4.51 -2.72
N ALA A 237 10.53 -4.44 -2.18
CA ALA A 237 10.26 -3.97 -0.82
C ALA A 237 10.80 -4.90 0.27
N LEU A 238 11.00 -6.20 -0.02
CA LEU A 238 11.55 -7.17 0.93
C LEU A 238 12.89 -6.73 1.52
N LYS A 239 13.69 -5.96 0.76
CA LYS A 239 14.93 -5.37 1.28
C LYS A 239 14.71 -4.54 2.53
N LYS A 240 13.65 -3.71 2.54
CA LYS A 240 13.36 -2.79 3.66
C LYS A 240 12.93 -3.52 4.94
N ILE A 241 12.31 -4.68 4.78
CA ILE A 241 11.79 -5.51 5.89
C ILE A 241 12.65 -6.75 6.17
N TRP A 242 13.89 -6.77 5.67
CA TRP A 242 14.83 -7.82 6.00
C TRP A 242 15.00 -7.94 7.51
N PRO A 243 14.85 -9.13 8.13
CA PRO A 243 14.82 -9.25 9.60
C PRO A 243 16.16 -8.98 10.28
N PHE A 244 17.27 -9.22 9.58
CA PHE A 244 18.61 -9.05 10.14
C PHE A 244 19.17 -7.69 9.73
N GLN A 245 18.94 -6.69 10.57
CA GLN A 245 19.35 -5.30 10.34
C GLN A 245 20.04 -4.76 11.60
N THR A 246 21.15 -4.05 11.42
CA THR A 246 21.84 -3.31 12.46
C THR A 246 21.47 -1.83 12.36
N ASP A 247 21.04 -1.24 13.47
CA ASP A 247 20.74 0.19 13.58
C ASP A 247 22.05 0.99 13.59
N LEU A 248 22.25 1.83 12.58
CA LEU A 248 23.43 2.73 12.48
C LEU A 248 23.20 4.06 13.21
N THR A 249 21.96 4.34 13.62
CA THR A 249 21.55 5.62 14.22
C THR A 249 20.76 5.40 15.52
N PRO A 250 21.35 4.77 16.55
CA PRO A 250 20.65 4.44 17.80
C PRO A 250 20.14 5.68 18.56
N GLN A 251 20.73 6.85 18.30
CA GLN A 251 20.35 8.12 18.93
C GLN A 251 19.04 8.71 18.38
N ILE A 252 18.54 8.22 17.24
CA ILE A 252 17.29 8.70 16.62
C ILE A 252 16.14 7.84 17.15
N GLU A 253 15.18 8.45 17.84
CA GLU A 253 14.01 7.74 18.37
C GLU A 253 12.99 7.39 17.30
N GLU A 254 12.77 8.26 16.31
CA GLU A 254 11.78 8.01 15.25
C GLU A 254 12.24 6.93 14.28
N ILE A 255 11.54 5.79 14.26
CA ILE A 255 11.84 4.61 13.42
C ILE A 255 11.99 4.97 11.93
N LYS A 256 11.21 5.95 11.43
CA LYS A 256 11.22 6.37 10.02
C LYS A 256 12.50 7.08 9.61
N HIS A 257 13.22 7.68 10.56
CA HIS A 257 14.48 8.40 10.32
C HIS A 257 15.71 7.54 10.59
N LYS A 258 15.54 6.36 11.17
CA LYS A 258 16.63 5.44 11.44
C LYS A 258 17.21 4.86 10.15
N THR A 259 18.54 4.79 10.13
CA THR A 259 19.28 4.12 9.06
C THR A 259 19.68 2.73 9.51
N TYR A 260 19.31 1.74 8.71
CA TYR A 260 19.59 0.33 9.00
C TYR A 260 20.52 -0.25 7.95
N GLN A 261 21.54 -0.98 8.41
CA GLN A 261 22.40 -1.78 7.56
C GLN A 261 21.93 -3.22 7.55
N LEU A 262 21.82 -3.78 6.36
CA LEU A 262 21.50 -5.20 6.18
C LEU A 262 22.68 -6.04 6.61
N THR A 263 22.43 -7.01 7.47
CA THR A 263 23.44 -7.99 7.90
C THR A 263 22.97 -9.39 7.51
N MET A 264 23.93 -10.25 7.19
CA MET A 264 23.65 -11.66 6.97
C MET A 264 24.08 -12.42 8.23
N PRO A 265 23.24 -13.32 8.77
CA PRO A 265 23.64 -14.16 9.89
C PRO A 265 24.80 -15.07 9.44
N THR A 266 25.88 -15.07 10.20
CA THR A 266 27.07 -15.92 9.95
C THR A 266 26.94 -17.29 10.61
N THR A 267 26.15 -17.38 11.67
CA THR A 267 25.86 -18.58 12.46
C THR A 267 24.37 -18.83 12.54
N VAL A 268 23.97 -20.09 12.62
CA VAL A 268 22.55 -20.47 12.80
C VAL A 268 22.28 -20.57 14.28
N ASP A 269 22.06 -19.41 14.93
CA ASP A 269 21.75 -19.33 16.34
C ASP A 269 20.23 -19.48 16.59
N GLN A 270 19.84 -19.67 17.85
CA GLN A 270 18.43 -19.74 18.26
C GLN A 270 17.60 -18.55 17.75
N HIS A 271 18.19 -17.35 17.72
CA HIS A 271 17.56 -16.15 17.20
C HIS A 271 17.20 -16.27 15.71
N VAL A 272 18.11 -16.83 14.90
CA VAL A 272 17.88 -17.06 13.46
C VAL A 272 16.77 -18.07 13.25
N ILE A 273 16.76 -19.16 14.03
CA ILE A 273 15.70 -20.18 13.95
C ILE A 273 14.34 -19.57 14.27
N LEU A 274 14.23 -18.76 15.32
CA LEU A 274 12.99 -18.09 15.69
C LEU A 274 12.53 -17.07 14.61
N CYS A 275 13.45 -16.37 13.98
CA CYS A 275 13.11 -15.49 12.84
C CYS A 275 12.56 -16.30 11.66
N VAL A 276 13.17 -17.44 11.32
CA VAL A 276 12.67 -18.32 10.26
C VAL A 276 11.27 -18.86 10.60
N LEU A 277 11.06 -19.32 11.84
CA LEU A 277 9.73 -19.76 12.29
C LEU A 277 8.69 -18.65 12.22
N SER A 278 9.06 -17.41 12.59
CA SER A 278 8.19 -16.24 12.48
C SER A 278 7.86 -15.94 11.01
N ALA A 279 8.82 -16.06 10.09
CA ALA A 279 8.58 -15.89 8.66
C ALA A 279 7.62 -16.96 8.11
N VAL A 280 7.82 -18.23 8.50
CA VAL A 280 6.93 -19.33 8.13
C VAL A 280 5.53 -19.10 8.68
N PHE A 281 5.42 -18.65 9.94
CA PHE A 281 4.13 -18.29 10.54
C PHE A 281 3.42 -17.17 9.72
N GLY A 282 4.12 -16.08 9.40
CA GLY A 282 3.56 -15.01 8.57
C GLY A 282 3.12 -15.48 7.19
N PHE A 283 3.91 -16.37 6.56
CA PHE A 283 3.57 -16.96 5.28
C PHE A 283 2.29 -17.82 5.36
N ILE A 284 2.18 -18.70 6.34
CA ILE A 284 1.02 -19.58 6.55
C ILE A 284 -0.22 -18.75 6.95
N ALA A 285 -0.07 -17.72 7.75
CA ALA A 285 -1.18 -16.85 8.16
C ALA A 285 -1.86 -16.20 6.95
N ILE A 286 -1.12 -15.72 5.96
CA ILE A 286 -1.68 -15.15 4.74
C ILE A 286 -2.38 -16.21 3.88
N LEU A 287 -1.79 -17.40 3.73
CA LEU A 287 -2.46 -18.50 3.03
C LEU A 287 -3.77 -18.91 3.72
N GLY A 288 -3.77 -18.92 5.05
CA GLY A 288 -4.97 -19.18 5.84
C GLY A 288 -6.05 -18.13 5.64
N LEU A 289 -5.67 -16.84 5.59
CA LEU A 289 -6.58 -15.74 5.30
C LEU A 289 -7.17 -15.83 3.88
N ASP A 290 -6.34 -16.14 2.87
CA ASP A 290 -6.81 -16.34 1.50
C ASP A 290 -7.80 -17.52 1.42
N TRP A 291 -7.47 -18.64 2.06
CA TRP A 291 -8.36 -19.80 2.12
C TRP A 291 -9.70 -19.46 2.82
N ALA A 292 -9.66 -18.78 3.96
CA ALA A 292 -10.84 -18.37 4.70
C ALA A 292 -11.70 -17.40 3.89
N SER A 293 -11.10 -16.42 3.22
CA SER A 293 -11.81 -15.44 2.39
C SER A 293 -12.53 -16.12 1.22
N ARG A 294 -11.89 -17.06 0.54
CA ARG A 294 -12.51 -17.84 -0.54
C ARG A 294 -13.69 -18.66 -0.06
N LYS A 295 -13.57 -19.28 1.12
CA LYS A 295 -14.66 -20.08 1.70
C LYS A 295 -15.87 -19.25 2.12
N LEU A 296 -15.65 -18.01 2.57
CA LEU A 296 -16.71 -17.08 2.95
C LEU A 296 -17.38 -16.41 1.75
N MET A 297 -16.68 -16.24 0.61
CA MET A 297 -17.26 -15.63 -0.60
C MET A 297 -18.09 -16.60 -1.45
N LEU A 298 -17.84 -17.91 -1.39
CA LEU A 298 -18.60 -18.92 -2.15
C LEU A 298 -20.13 -18.96 -1.91
N PRO A 299 -20.68 -18.61 -0.72
CA PRO A 299 -22.14 -18.61 -0.51
C PRO A 299 -22.88 -17.42 -1.13
N VAL A 300 -22.19 -16.28 -1.38
CA VAL A 300 -22.84 -15.02 -1.82
C VAL A 300 -23.09 -15.02 -3.33
N GLU A 301 -22.19 -15.58 -4.13
CA GLU A 301 -22.40 -15.69 -5.59
C GLU A 301 -23.51 -16.66 -5.96
N SER A 302 -23.64 -17.76 -5.20
CA SER A 302 -24.68 -18.76 -5.45
C SER A 302 -26.10 -18.25 -5.14
N VAL A 303 -26.26 -17.24 -4.31
CA VAL A 303 -27.55 -16.59 -3.99
C VAL A 303 -27.93 -15.57 -5.06
N ARG A 304 -26.94 -14.87 -5.62
CA ARG A 304 -27.14 -13.85 -6.66
C ARG A 304 -27.53 -14.47 -8.00
N ASP A 305 -26.90 -15.58 -8.36
CA ASP A 305 -27.20 -16.33 -9.60
C ASP A 305 -28.61 -16.96 -9.56
N ARG A 306 -29.09 -17.36 -8.38
CA ARG A 306 -30.46 -17.88 -8.20
C ARG A 306 -31.53 -16.79 -8.27
N SER A 307 -31.24 -15.56 -7.83
CA SER A 307 -32.17 -14.43 -7.92
C SER A 307 -32.34 -13.97 -9.38
N ASP A 308 -31.23 -13.89 -10.14
CA ASP A 308 -31.23 -13.45 -11.54
C ASP A 308 -31.90 -14.47 -12.49
N VAL A 309 -31.82 -15.78 -12.15
CA VAL A 309 -32.51 -16.84 -12.91
C VAL A 309 -34.03 -16.85 -12.62
N GLN A 310 -34.46 -16.48 -11.39
CA GLN A 310 -35.89 -16.38 -11.07
C GLN A 310 -36.54 -15.14 -11.66
N GLU A 311 -35.80 -14.02 -11.81
CA GLU A 311 -36.31 -12.80 -12.41
C GLU A 311 -36.45 -12.91 -13.94
N LYS A 312 -35.62 -13.74 -14.58
CA LYS A 312 -35.66 -14.01 -16.04
C LYS A 312 -36.76 -15.00 -16.46
N ASN A 313 -37.32 -15.71 -15.50
CA ASN A 313 -38.43 -16.68 -15.72
C ASN A 313 -39.80 -16.12 -15.31
N ARG A 314 -39.92 -14.82 -15.01
CA ARG A 314 -41.16 -14.07 -14.82
C ARG A 314 -41.34 -13.05 -15.93
#